data_c34159abc1b6b535e85cee037ed5541c
#
_entry.id   c34159abc1b6b535e85cee037ed5541c
#
_cell.length_a   1.000
_cell.length_b   1.000
_cell.length_c   1.000
_cell.angle_alpha   90.00
_cell.angle_beta   90.00
_cell.angle_gamma   90.00
#
_symmetry.space_group_name_H-M   'P 1'
#
loop_
_entity.id
_entity.type
_entity.pdbx_description
1 polymer ?
#
loop_
_entity_poly.entity_id
_entity_poly.type
_entity_poly.pdbx_seq_one_letter_code
_entity_poly.pdbx_strand_id
1 'polypeptide(L)'
;MKKDSWDKVIIFVVYLLLLLCLTFFSSCSKEEIPLPPDVIEMNIDTRLPIDGNGYSHFKMYSQTSQNIHRISGTIKVNGKIPTEPREKIDWKSSHYWVIREGDTIATITKSYLNYYTGQWTVATLPPLVSSVNALVPTINPVCYNSEDGSINTIIAPLYNMKGDTLIVTAKLRNATKITKIVLD
;
A
#
# COMPACT_ATOMS: atom_id res chain seq x y z
N MET A 1 38.54 -66.98 -24.78
CA MET A 1 38.82 -65.57 -24.41
C MET A 1 38.25 -64.61 -25.42
N LYS A 2 36.93 -64.47 -25.52
CA LYS A 2 36.25 -63.42 -26.37
C LYS A 2 35.00 -62.81 -25.78
N LYS A 3 34.57 -63.23 -24.54
CA LYS A 3 33.30 -62.78 -23.94
C LYS A 3 33.41 -61.41 -23.26
N ASP A 4 34.54 -61.13 -22.63
CA ASP A 4 34.77 -59.87 -21.88
C ASP A 4 34.79 -58.59 -22.73
N SER A 5 35.08 -58.71 -24.05
CA SER A 5 35.14 -57.56 -24.94
C SER A 5 33.74 -57.07 -25.33
N TRP A 6 32.77 -58.00 -25.48
CA TRP A 6 31.40 -57.66 -25.85
C TRP A 6 30.63 -57.00 -24.68
N ASP A 7 30.87 -57.44 -23.46
CA ASP A 7 30.22 -56.85 -22.29
C ASP A 7 30.63 -55.39 -22.08
N LYS A 8 31.90 -55.06 -22.33
CA LYS A 8 32.37 -53.67 -22.28
C LYS A 8 31.79 -52.81 -23.37
N VAL A 9 31.56 -53.32 -24.56
CA VAL A 9 30.91 -52.57 -25.66
C VAL A 9 29.45 -52.32 -25.35
N ILE A 10 28.74 -53.28 -24.80
CA ILE A 10 27.31 -53.15 -24.42
C ILE A 10 27.17 -52.08 -23.31
N ILE A 11 28.05 -52.12 -22.30
CA ILE A 11 28.02 -51.13 -21.20
C ILE A 11 28.29 -49.72 -21.75
N PHE A 12 29.24 -49.57 -22.66
CA PHE A 12 29.56 -48.28 -23.28
C PHE A 12 28.38 -47.74 -24.10
N VAL A 13 27.72 -48.58 -24.89
CA VAL A 13 26.53 -48.16 -25.69
C VAL A 13 25.38 -47.77 -24.81
N VAL A 14 25.11 -48.50 -23.70
CA VAL A 14 24.07 -48.17 -22.73
C VAL A 14 24.37 -46.83 -22.05
N TYR A 15 25.62 -46.59 -21.69
CA TYR A 15 26.02 -45.31 -21.07
C TYR A 15 25.89 -44.14 -22.05
N LEU A 16 26.23 -44.35 -23.33
CA LEU A 16 26.06 -43.33 -24.37
C LEU A 16 24.61 -43.03 -24.64
N LEU A 17 23.73 -44.02 -24.64
CA LEU A 17 22.28 -43.86 -24.77
C LEU A 17 21.66 -43.11 -23.57
N LEU A 18 22.12 -43.41 -22.35
CA LEU A 18 21.71 -42.71 -21.14
C LEU A 18 22.12 -41.22 -21.16
N LEU A 19 23.34 -40.93 -21.61
CA LEU A 19 23.83 -39.57 -21.77
C LEU A 19 23.02 -38.80 -22.83
N LEU A 20 22.70 -39.43 -23.95
CA LEU A 20 21.84 -38.85 -24.99
C LEU A 20 20.41 -38.56 -24.45
N CYS A 21 19.80 -39.47 -23.70
CA CYS A 21 18.52 -39.25 -23.07
C CYS A 21 18.55 -38.04 -22.12
N LEU A 22 19.60 -37.91 -21.29
CA LEU A 22 19.74 -36.78 -20.36
C LEU A 22 19.84 -35.43 -21.08
N THR A 23 20.48 -35.37 -22.27
CA THR A 23 20.56 -34.14 -23.06
C THR A 23 19.22 -33.74 -23.69
N PHE A 24 18.38 -34.71 -24.06
CA PHE A 24 17.03 -34.43 -24.60
C PHE A 24 16.05 -33.94 -23.52
N PHE A 25 16.22 -34.37 -22.25
CA PHE A 25 15.37 -33.86 -21.16
C PHE A 25 15.75 -32.47 -20.66
N SER A 26 16.96 -32.00 -20.91
CA SER A 26 17.42 -30.68 -20.50
C SER A 26 16.99 -29.53 -21.43
N SER A 27 16.39 -29.81 -22.58
CA SER A 27 16.12 -28.83 -23.63
C SER A 27 14.67 -28.32 -23.65
N CYS A 28 13.83 -28.63 -22.65
CA CYS A 28 12.49 -28.09 -22.56
C CYS A 28 12.42 -26.97 -21.52
N SER A 29 13.27 -25.94 -21.66
CA SER A 29 12.95 -24.65 -21.08
C SER A 29 11.77 -24.10 -21.87
N LYS A 30 10.57 -24.16 -21.29
CA LYS A 30 9.46 -23.33 -21.78
C LYS A 30 9.97 -21.90 -21.72
N GLU A 31 10.23 -21.28 -22.85
CA GLU A 31 10.28 -19.82 -22.92
C GLU A 31 8.93 -19.34 -22.41
N GLU A 32 8.91 -18.87 -21.14
CA GLU A 32 7.76 -18.14 -20.62
C GLU A 32 7.64 -16.90 -21.48
N ILE A 33 6.71 -16.91 -22.41
CA ILE A 33 6.33 -15.71 -23.15
C ILE A 33 5.95 -14.68 -22.08
N PRO A 34 6.68 -13.56 -21.95
CA PRO A 34 6.40 -12.57 -20.95
C PRO A 34 4.95 -12.11 -21.14
N LEU A 35 4.13 -12.30 -20.12
CA LEU A 35 2.76 -11.82 -20.12
C LEU A 35 2.77 -10.30 -20.36
N PRO A 36 1.88 -9.78 -21.19
CA PRO A 36 1.78 -8.35 -21.38
C PRO A 36 1.57 -7.66 -20.03
N PRO A 37 2.16 -6.46 -19.82
CA PRO A 37 2.02 -5.75 -18.57
C PRO A 37 0.54 -5.46 -18.29
N ASP A 38 0.15 -5.56 -17.01
CA ASP A 38 -1.20 -5.24 -16.59
C ASP A 38 -1.59 -3.81 -16.96
N VAL A 39 -2.78 -3.66 -17.53
CA VAL A 39 -3.42 -2.37 -17.76
C VAL A 39 -4.17 -1.99 -16.50
N ILE A 40 -3.70 -0.93 -15.81
CA ILE A 40 -4.27 -0.48 -14.55
C ILE A 40 -4.97 0.86 -14.77
N GLU A 41 -6.27 0.89 -14.51
CA GLU A 41 -7.07 2.11 -14.45
C GLU A 41 -7.24 2.49 -12.98
N MET A 42 -6.79 3.70 -12.62
CA MET A 42 -6.94 4.25 -11.27
C MET A 42 -7.55 5.65 -11.38
N ASN A 43 -8.68 5.84 -10.76
CA ASN A 43 -9.32 7.14 -10.62
C ASN A 43 -9.30 7.55 -9.14
N ILE A 44 -8.92 8.80 -8.86
CA ILE A 44 -8.88 9.40 -7.53
C ILE A 44 -9.86 10.57 -7.50
N ASP A 45 -10.74 10.55 -6.51
CA ASP A 45 -11.72 11.58 -6.24
C ASP A 45 -11.49 12.14 -4.84
N THR A 46 -11.10 13.40 -4.78
CA THR A 46 -10.91 14.11 -3.51
C THR A 46 -12.22 14.59 -2.91
N ARG A 47 -13.28 14.68 -3.69
CA ARG A 47 -14.57 15.31 -3.30
C ARG A 47 -14.43 16.74 -2.80
N LEU A 48 -13.36 17.42 -3.20
CA LEU A 48 -13.08 18.81 -2.87
C LEU A 48 -13.38 19.70 -4.09
N PRO A 49 -13.67 20.98 -3.88
CA PRO A 49 -13.74 21.95 -4.97
C PRO A 49 -12.44 21.92 -5.80
N ILE A 50 -12.56 22.00 -7.11
CA ILE A 50 -11.42 21.97 -8.03
C ILE A 50 -11.35 23.33 -8.75
N ASP A 51 -10.17 23.93 -8.80
CA ASP A 51 -9.93 25.18 -9.53
C ASP A 51 -9.71 24.96 -11.04
N GLY A 52 -9.55 26.05 -11.78
CA GLY A 52 -9.29 26.03 -13.23
C GLY A 52 -7.97 25.36 -13.63
N ASN A 53 -7.04 25.13 -12.68
CA ASN A 53 -5.76 24.45 -12.88
C ASN A 53 -5.83 22.96 -12.53
N GLY A 54 -6.98 22.49 -12.06
CA GLY A 54 -7.19 21.09 -11.67
C GLY A 54 -6.70 20.76 -10.26
N TYR A 55 -6.48 21.76 -9.40
CA TYR A 55 -6.11 21.56 -8.00
C TYR A 55 -7.35 21.48 -7.13
N SER A 56 -7.36 20.53 -6.22
CA SER A 56 -8.41 20.44 -5.19
C SER A 56 -8.12 21.42 -4.06
N HIS A 57 -9.15 22.04 -3.47
CA HIS A 57 -9.02 23.01 -2.40
C HIS A 57 -9.55 22.47 -1.09
N PHE A 58 -8.71 22.38 -0.08
CA PHE A 58 -9.07 21.91 1.25
C PHE A 58 -9.00 23.05 2.27
N LYS A 59 -10.15 23.42 2.80
CA LYS A 59 -10.24 24.47 3.83
C LYS A 59 -9.67 23.99 5.15
N MET A 60 -8.63 24.69 5.64
CA MET A 60 -7.95 24.38 6.89
C MET A 60 -8.61 25.09 8.08
N TYR A 61 -8.64 24.38 9.20
CA TYR A 61 -9.19 24.90 10.46
C TYR A 61 -8.09 24.88 11.53
N SER A 62 -8.16 25.84 12.48
CA SER A 62 -7.20 25.96 13.58
C SER A 62 -7.21 24.73 14.50
N GLN A 63 -8.37 24.04 14.59
CA GLN A 63 -8.47 22.77 15.32
C GLN A 63 -8.05 21.61 14.43
N THR A 64 -6.95 20.95 14.80
CA THR A 64 -6.38 19.86 13.99
C THR A 64 -7.34 18.71 13.73
N SER A 65 -8.24 18.42 14.67
CA SER A 65 -9.26 17.37 14.51
C SER A 65 -10.24 17.62 13.36
N GLN A 66 -10.36 18.86 12.89
CA GLN A 66 -11.23 19.24 11.76
C GLN A 66 -10.51 19.11 10.40
N ASN A 67 -9.19 18.93 10.41
CA ASN A 67 -8.37 18.81 9.20
C ASN A 67 -8.24 17.36 8.73
N ILE A 68 -9.25 16.56 8.95
CA ILE A 68 -9.31 15.16 8.51
C ILE A 68 -10.22 15.07 7.30
N HIS A 69 -9.68 14.58 6.18
CA HIS A 69 -10.46 14.44 4.96
C HIS A 69 -10.23 13.09 4.30
N ARG A 70 -11.31 12.49 3.79
CA ARG A 70 -11.27 11.20 3.09
C ARG A 70 -11.12 11.42 1.60
N ILE A 71 -10.13 10.77 1.01
CA ILE A 71 -9.95 10.65 -0.43
C ILE A 71 -10.48 9.28 -0.84
N SER A 72 -11.30 9.26 -1.88
CA SER A 72 -11.87 8.04 -2.46
C SER A 72 -11.30 7.82 -3.85
N GLY A 73 -11.51 6.62 -4.38
CA GLY A 73 -11.17 6.31 -5.75
C GLY A 73 -11.69 4.95 -6.15
N THR A 74 -11.39 4.57 -7.40
CA THR A 74 -11.70 3.25 -7.94
C THR A 74 -10.52 2.71 -8.71
N ILE A 75 -10.39 1.38 -8.73
CA ILE A 75 -9.37 0.69 -9.52
C ILE A 75 -9.98 -0.40 -10.39
N LYS A 76 -9.36 -0.61 -11.56
CA LYS A 76 -9.56 -1.78 -12.40
C LYS A 76 -8.21 -2.28 -12.87
N VAL A 77 -8.07 -3.58 -12.98
CA VAL A 77 -6.89 -4.26 -13.54
C VAL A 77 -7.36 -5.06 -14.74
N ASN A 78 -6.81 -4.77 -15.91
CA ASN A 78 -7.22 -5.37 -17.19
C ASN A 78 -8.73 -5.24 -17.44
N GLY A 79 -9.30 -4.06 -17.11
CA GLY A 79 -10.72 -3.75 -17.27
C GLY A 79 -11.65 -4.41 -16.25
N LYS A 80 -11.13 -5.19 -15.30
CA LYS A 80 -11.92 -5.90 -14.28
C LYS A 80 -11.65 -5.35 -12.89
N ILE A 81 -12.65 -5.41 -12.02
CA ILE A 81 -12.50 -5.10 -10.60
C ILE A 81 -11.76 -6.28 -9.94
N PRO A 82 -10.62 -6.05 -9.27
CA PRO A 82 -9.92 -7.10 -8.54
C PRO A 82 -10.69 -7.44 -7.26
N THR A 83 -11.12 -8.69 -7.14
CA THR A 83 -11.90 -9.16 -5.98
C THR A 83 -11.04 -9.95 -5.00
N GLU A 84 -10.26 -10.93 -5.48
CA GLU A 84 -9.36 -11.75 -4.68
C GLU A 84 -8.12 -12.16 -5.50
N PRO A 85 -6.91 -11.98 -4.95
CA PRO A 85 -6.61 -11.25 -3.72
C PRO A 85 -6.86 -9.74 -3.88
N ARG A 86 -7.21 -9.06 -2.77
CA ARG A 86 -7.36 -7.60 -2.77
C ARG A 86 -6.05 -6.91 -3.10
N GLU A 87 -6.12 -5.91 -3.95
CA GLU A 87 -4.94 -5.12 -4.34
C GLU A 87 -4.55 -4.15 -3.23
N LYS A 88 -3.26 -4.09 -2.95
CA LYS A 88 -2.68 -3.14 -2.02
C LYS A 88 -2.33 -1.86 -2.75
N ILE A 89 -2.84 -0.74 -2.26
CA ILE A 89 -2.52 0.59 -2.76
C ILE A 89 -1.63 1.30 -1.75
N ASP A 90 -0.45 1.71 -2.20
CA ASP A 90 0.49 2.50 -1.41
C ASP A 90 0.23 4.00 -1.65
N TRP A 91 0.04 4.73 -0.56
CA TRP A 91 -0.18 6.17 -0.58
C TRP A 91 1.01 6.92 -0.01
N LYS A 92 1.33 8.05 -0.60
CA LYS A 92 2.36 8.96 -0.12
C LYS A 92 1.85 10.39 -0.14
N SER A 93 2.33 11.19 0.80
CA SER A 93 2.13 12.64 0.80
C SER A 93 3.46 13.37 0.79
N SER A 94 3.46 14.59 0.30
CA SER A 94 4.64 15.47 0.34
C SER A 94 4.89 16.07 1.73
N HIS A 95 3.91 16.00 2.64
CA HIS A 95 3.97 16.61 3.96
C HIS A 95 3.95 15.55 5.04
N TYR A 96 4.61 15.87 6.19
CA TYR A 96 4.77 14.96 7.32
C TYR A 96 4.51 15.71 8.62
N TRP A 97 3.96 15.01 9.59
CA TRP A 97 3.99 15.42 10.97
C TRP A 97 5.39 15.19 11.52
N VAL A 98 5.95 16.20 12.14
CA VAL A 98 7.21 16.07 12.88
C VAL A 98 6.84 15.77 14.32
N ILE A 99 7.10 14.55 14.76
CA ILE A 99 6.96 14.13 16.15
C ILE A 99 8.35 14.14 16.76
N ARG A 100 8.50 14.81 17.90
CA ARG A 100 9.76 14.84 18.65
C ARG A 100 9.66 13.94 19.87
N GLU A 101 10.79 13.47 20.34
CA GLU A 101 10.85 12.80 21.64
C GLU A 101 10.30 13.73 22.73
N GLY A 102 9.41 13.19 23.57
CA GLY A 102 8.70 13.96 24.59
C GLY A 102 7.37 14.59 24.14
N ASP A 103 7.07 14.63 22.81
CA ASP A 103 5.79 15.15 22.35
C ASP A 103 4.63 14.24 22.80
N THR A 104 3.53 14.86 23.23
CA THR A 104 2.29 14.13 23.53
C THR A 104 1.64 13.63 22.25
N ILE A 105 1.58 12.30 22.09
CA ILE A 105 0.99 11.66 20.91
C ILE A 105 -0.52 11.51 21.08
N ALA A 106 -0.97 11.13 22.28
CA ALA A 106 -2.39 10.94 22.56
C ALA A 106 -2.68 11.12 24.05
N THR A 107 -3.88 11.60 24.34
CA THR A 107 -4.49 11.55 25.68
C THR A 107 -5.58 10.51 25.65
N ILE A 108 -5.50 9.50 26.49
CA ILE A 108 -6.45 8.39 26.54
C ILE A 108 -7.40 8.61 27.70
N THR A 109 -8.70 8.70 27.41
CA THR A 109 -9.76 8.65 28.40
C THR A 109 -10.43 7.29 28.37
N LYS A 110 -10.59 6.67 29.54
CA LYS A 110 -11.35 5.43 29.70
C LYS A 110 -12.61 5.70 30.51
N SER A 111 -13.73 5.21 30.01
CA SER A 111 -14.98 5.19 30.76
C SER A 111 -15.18 3.80 31.35
N TYR A 112 -15.52 3.70 32.61
CA TYR A 112 -15.85 2.45 33.27
C TYR A 112 -17.08 2.64 34.19
N LEU A 113 -17.88 1.59 34.26
CA LEU A 113 -19.02 1.55 35.14
C LEU A 113 -18.52 1.21 36.57
N ASN A 114 -18.78 2.09 37.53
CA ASN A 114 -18.60 1.78 38.93
C ASN A 114 -19.74 0.85 39.38
N TYR A 115 -19.44 -0.43 39.57
CA TYR A 115 -20.44 -1.44 39.91
C TYR A 115 -21.07 -1.22 41.30
N TYR A 116 -20.42 -0.46 42.21
CA TYR A 116 -20.97 -0.18 43.53
C TYR A 116 -21.97 0.99 43.51
N THR A 117 -21.75 1.95 42.64
CA THR A 117 -22.61 3.16 42.58
C THR A 117 -23.53 3.18 41.37
N GLY A 118 -23.34 2.29 40.40
CA GLY A 118 -24.06 2.28 39.14
C GLY A 118 -23.75 3.45 38.21
N GLN A 119 -22.74 4.25 38.53
CA GLN A 119 -22.39 5.46 37.76
C GLN A 119 -21.22 5.25 36.83
N TRP A 120 -21.25 5.90 35.68
CA TRP A 120 -20.12 5.97 34.78
C TRP A 120 -19.08 6.95 35.29
N THR A 121 -17.86 6.51 35.40
CA THR A 121 -16.71 7.32 35.77
C THR A 121 -15.76 7.42 34.58
N VAL A 122 -15.26 8.62 34.31
CA VAL A 122 -14.26 8.88 33.28
C VAL A 122 -12.92 9.12 33.95
N ALA A 123 -11.95 8.30 33.62
CA ALA A 123 -10.55 8.48 34.06
C ALA A 123 -9.67 8.85 32.88
N THR A 124 -8.91 9.92 33.01
CA THR A 124 -7.85 10.28 32.05
C THR A 124 -6.57 9.61 32.49
N LEU A 125 -6.02 8.78 31.60
CA LEU A 125 -4.73 8.14 31.80
C LEU A 125 -3.60 9.15 31.55
N PRO A 126 -2.37 8.88 32.06
CA PRO A 126 -1.22 9.68 31.70
C PRO A 126 -1.10 9.78 30.17
N PRO A 127 -0.72 10.95 29.64
CA PRO A 127 -0.59 11.13 28.20
C PRO A 127 0.47 10.17 27.63
N LEU A 128 0.17 9.59 26.48
CA LEU A 128 1.15 8.81 25.73
C LEU A 128 2.14 9.79 25.08
N VAL A 129 3.40 9.70 25.45
CA VAL A 129 4.47 10.53 24.90
C VAL A 129 5.34 9.72 23.93
N SER A 130 5.89 10.42 22.93
CA SER A 130 6.82 9.80 21.99
C SER A 130 8.16 9.54 22.68
N SER A 131 8.70 8.35 22.50
CA SER A 131 10.06 7.99 22.91
C SER A 131 11.11 8.17 21.82
N VAL A 132 10.68 8.63 20.61
CA VAL A 132 11.55 8.78 19.44
C VAL A 132 11.16 10.01 18.62
N ASN A 133 12.11 10.50 17.84
CA ASN A 133 11.82 11.45 16.77
C ASN A 133 11.30 10.70 15.54
N ALA A 134 10.18 11.12 14.97
CA ALA A 134 9.57 10.48 13.82
C ALA A 134 8.98 11.48 12.85
N LEU A 135 9.00 11.12 11.56
CA LEU A 135 8.25 11.78 10.49
C LEU A 135 7.07 10.87 10.11
N VAL A 136 5.86 11.32 10.40
CA VAL A 136 4.65 10.56 10.10
C VAL A 136 3.97 11.20 8.89
N PRO A 137 3.70 10.45 7.81
CA PRO A 137 3.00 11.00 6.64
C PRO A 137 1.65 11.59 7.03
N THR A 138 1.26 12.71 6.41
CA THR A 138 -0.07 13.30 6.62
C THR A 138 -1.19 12.52 5.94
N ILE A 139 -0.90 11.34 5.41
CA ILE A 139 -1.82 10.43 4.74
C ILE A 139 -1.70 9.02 5.31
N ASN A 140 -2.81 8.29 5.36
CA ASN A 140 -2.77 6.88 5.68
C ASN A 140 -2.03 6.11 4.56
N PRO A 141 -0.87 5.47 4.84
CA PRO A 141 0.06 5.07 3.80
C PRO A 141 -0.39 3.84 2.99
N VAL A 142 -1.37 3.07 3.47
CA VAL A 142 -1.80 1.83 2.83
C VAL A 142 -3.32 1.69 2.91
N CYS A 143 -3.93 1.28 1.80
CA CYS A 143 -5.27 0.73 1.80
C CYS A 143 -5.36 -0.48 0.86
N TYR A 144 -6.47 -1.20 0.96
CA TYR A 144 -6.84 -2.28 0.06
C TYR A 144 -8.15 -1.91 -0.63
N ASN A 145 -8.34 -2.39 -1.86
CA ASN A 145 -9.63 -2.18 -2.53
C ASN A 145 -10.74 -2.99 -1.85
N SER A 146 -11.95 -2.48 -1.95
CA SER A 146 -13.17 -3.20 -1.61
C SER A 146 -13.62 -4.09 -2.80
N GLU A 147 -14.63 -4.92 -2.59
CA GLU A 147 -15.17 -5.86 -3.59
C GLU A 147 -15.73 -5.14 -4.84
N ASP A 148 -16.16 -3.89 -4.67
CA ASP A 148 -16.64 -3.01 -5.74
C ASP A 148 -15.51 -2.25 -6.46
N GLY A 149 -14.24 -2.51 -6.12
CA GLY A 149 -13.07 -1.81 -6.65
C GLY A 149 -12.83 -0.44 -6.02
N SER A 150 -13.61 -0.04 -5.01
CA SER A 150 -13.39 1.24 -4.33
C SER A 150 -12.13 1.19 -3.45
N ILE A 151 -11.44 2.32 -3.39
CA ILE A 151 -10.29 2.56 -2.53
C ILE A 151 -10.50 3.82 -1.71
N ASN A 152 -10.01 3.82 -0.48
CA ASN A 152 -10.17 4.97 0.41
C ASN A 152 -8.91 5.19 1.22
N THR A 153 -8.53 6.45 1.39
CA THR A 153 -7.51 6.87 2.34
C THR A 153 -7.93 8.14 3.05
N ILE A 154 -7.19 8.51 4.08
CA ILE A 154 -7.44 9.71 4.89
C ILE A 154 -6.19 10.56 4.87
N ILE A 155 -6.37 11.86 4.60
CA ILE A 155 -5.35 12.89 4.83
C ILE A 155 -5.69 13.64 6.12
N ALA A 156 -4.64 14.06 6.84
CA ALA A 156 -4.76 14.81 8.08
C ALA A 156 -3.62 15.86 8.17
N PRO A 157 -3.62 16.91 7.33
CA PRO A 157 -2.62 17.96 7.40
C PRO A 157 -2.79 18.79 8.69
N LEU A 158 -1.69 19.35 9.18
CA LEU A 158 -1.69 20.28 10.31
C LEU A 158 -1.99 21.70 9.84
N TYR A 159 -2.57 22.51 10.71
CA TYR A 159 -2.93 23.89 10.39
C TYR A 159 -1.74 24.78 10.01
N ASN A 160 -0.54 24.48 10.52
CA ASN A 160 0.69 25.19 10.13
C ASN A 160 1.16 24.92 8.70
N MET A 161 0.51 23.96 8.00
CA MET A 161 0.72 23.68 6.56
C MET A 161 -0.24 24.50 5.68
N LYS A 162 -1.08 25.36 6.26
CA LYS A 162 -1.97 26.25 5.53
C LYS A 162 -1.18 27.15 4.60
N GLY A 163 -1.63 27.24 3.34
CA GLY A 163 -0.95 27.95 2.26
C GLY A 163 -0.07 27.05 1.39
N ASP A 164 0.21 25.81 1.82
CA ASP A 164 1.00 24.86 1.06
C ASP A 164 0.14 24.05 0.07
N THR A 165 0.81 23.38 -0.86
CA THR A 165 0.17 22.41 -1.76
C THR A 165 0.60 21.00 -1.37
N LEU A 166 -0.33 20.22 -0.85
CA LEU A 166 -0.15 18.82 -0.52
C LEU A 166 -0.20 17.97 -1.80
N ILE A 167 0.87 17.27 -2.11
CA ILE A 167 0.93 16.33 -3.23
C ILE A 167 0.65 14.95 -2.68
N VAL A 168 -0.44 14.34 -3.15
CA VAL A 168 -0.85 12.98 -2.80
C VAL A 168 -0.56 12.06 -3.97
N THR A 169 0.13 10.98 -3.73
CA THR A 169 0.49 9.97 -4.73
C THR A 169 -0.10 8.62 -4.31
N ALA A 170 -0.90 8.03 -5.20
CA ALA A 170 -1.37 6.66 -5.08
C ALA A 170 -0.57 5.77 -6.04
N LYS A 171 -0.10 4.63 -5.57
CA LYS A 171 0.63 3.65 -6.38
C LYS A 171 0.01 2.27 -6.24
N LEU A 172 -0.26 1.65 -7.39
CA LEU A 172 -0.69 0.27 -7.51
C LEU A 172 0.18 -0.42 -8.57
N ARG A 173 1.00 -1.39 -8.16
CA ARG A 173 1.96 -2.07 -9.04
C ARG A 173 2.84 -1.06 -9.81
N ASN A 174 2.69 -0.98 -11.14
CA ASN A 174 3.40 -0.04 -12.04
C ASN A 174 2.64 1.26 -12.31
N ALA A 175 1.37 1.36 -11.93
CA ALA A 175 0.56 2.56 -12.11
C ALA A 175 0.73 3.54 -10.94
N THR A 176 0.79 4.83 -11.29
CA THR A 176 0.88 5.91 -10.30
C THR A 176 -0.09 7.03 -10.68
N LYS A 177 -0.85 7.51 -9.71
CA LYS A 177 -1.73 8.66 -9.84
C LYS A 177 -1.34 9.73 -8.84
N ILE A 178 -1.27 10.98 -9.30
CA ILE A 178 -0.91 12.13 -8.47
C ILE A 178 -2.10 13.08 -8.42
N THR A 179 -2.39 13.58 -7.22
CA THR A 179 -3.41 14.59 -6.97
C THR A 179 -2.78 15.71 -6.14
N LYS A 180 -3.11 16.95 -6.46
CA LYS A 180 -2.63 18.14 -5.77
C LYS A 180 -3.77 18.78 -5.01
N ILE A 181 -3.54 19.09 -3.73
CA ILE A 181 -4.52 19.67 -2.83
C ILE A 181 -3.93 20.94 -2.22
N VAL A 182 -4.53 22.08 -2.51
CA VAL A 182 -4.18 23.35 -1.89
C VAL A 182 -4.80 23.40 -0.49
N LEU A 183 -4.02 23.75 0.51
CA LEU A 183 -4.43 23.84 1.92
C LEU A 183 -4.77 25.32 2.24
N ASP A 184 -6.05 25.70 2.13
CA ASP A 184 -6.57 27.09 2.26
C ASP A 184 -6.84 27.53 3.69
#